data_f851b80be6e94188fb5aeeb60fe8a1fb
#
_entry.id   f851b80be6e94188fb5aeeb60fe8a1fb
#
_cell.length_a   1.000
_cell.length_b   1.000
_cell.length_c   1.000
_cell.angle_alpha   90.00
_cell.angle_beta   90.00
_cell.angle_gamma   90.00
#
_symmetry.space_group_name_H-M   'P 1'
#
loop_
_entity.id
_entity.type
_entity.pdbx_description
1 polymer ?
#
loop_
_entity_poly.entity_id
_entity_poly.type
_entity_poly.pdbx_seq_one_letter_code
_entity_poly.pdbx_strand_id
1 'polypeptide(L)'
;MPAVSSPVSSLSVGKRLCQFFQKYFLCFVFYSVFGWCYEVFLEVVVYRWGFSNRGVLFGPYCPVYGVGALLFLLLFYRLIQGKPWKRRLLWLPLLFVGCMVSATLVELGASYLCEALTGSWPWQTYVNYRYHFQGRIALSPSIRFGLGGLFFLYVLQPLLDRGLAALSPRARGRLAALLAVLMGIDLVFFLVGTFS
;
A
#
# COMPACT_ATOMS: atom_id res chain seq x y z
N MET A 1 -1.87 -53.50 10.51
CA MET A 1 -1.19 -52.30 11.03
C MET A 1 -2.08 -51.11 10.74
N PRO A 2 -2.62 -50.39 11.73
CA PRO A 2 -3.45 -49.20 11.48
C PRO A 2 -2.55 -48.02 11.16
N ALA A 3 -2.89 -47.31 10.09
CA ALA A 3 -2.22 -46.09 9.66
C ALA A 3 -2.42 -44.97 10.73
N VAL A 4 -1.33 -44.49 11.28
CA VAL A 4 -1.30 -43.33 12.18
C VAL A 4 -1.55 -42.08 11.34
N SER A 5 -2.79 -41.60 11.35
CA SER A 5 -3.14 -40.29 10.81
C SER A 5 -2.54 -39.24 11.74
N SER A 6 -1.45 -38.58 11.31
CA SER A 6 -0.89 -37.43 11.97
C SER A 6 -1.96 -36.34 12.10
N PRO A 7 -2.20 -35.75 13.29
CA PRO A 7 -3.15 -34.67 13.45
C PRO A 7 -2.57 -33.43 12.75
N VAL A 8 -3.22 -33.01 11.66
CA VAL A 8 -3.05 -31.67 11.10
C VAL A 8 -3.43 -30.67 12.21
N SER A 9 -2.42 -30.08 12.85
CA SER A 9 -2.60 -29.13 13.94
C SER A 9 -3.42 -27.95 13.44
N SER A 10 -4.71 -27.95 13.72
CA SER A 10 -5.61 -26.82 13.46
C SER A 10 -5.14 -25.65 14.33
N LEU A 11 -4.44 -24.69 13.71
CA LEU A 11 -4.13 -23.42 14.37
C LEU A 11 -5.43 -22.82 14.91
N SER A 12 -5.44 -22.45 16.19
CA SER A 12 -6.61 -21.79 16.78
C SER A 12 -7.00 -20.56 15.96
N VAL A 13 -8.30 -20.26 15.87
CA VAL A 13 -8.85 -19.11 15.12
C VAL A 13 -8.09 -17.82 15.44
N GLY A 14 -7.76 -17.57 16.70
CA GLY A 14 -6.99 -16.41 17.12
C GLY A 14 -5.59 -16.32 16.50
N LYS A 15 -4.89 -17.46 16.39
CA LYS A 15 -3.56 -17.47 15.72
C LYS A 15 -3.66 -17.17 14.21
N ARG A 16 -4.69 -17.69 13.53
CA ARG A 16 -4.93 -17.39 12.11
C ARG A 16 -5.23 -15.91 11.88
N LEU A 17 -6.07 -15.34 12.74
CA LEU A 17 -6.43 -13.92 12.69
C LEU A 17 -5.21 -13.03 12.94
N CYS A 18 -4.40 -13.34 13.95
CA CYS A 18 -3.15 -12.63 14.24
C CYS A 18 -2.17 -12.67 13.05
N GLN A 19 -1.99 -13.84 12.43
CA GLN A 19 -1.13 -13.98 11.25
C GLN A 19 -1.66 -13.19 10.04
N PHE A 20 -2.98 -13.14 9.88
CA PHE A 20 -3.64 -12.33 8.86
C PHE A 20 -3.33 -10.85 9.05
N PHE A 21 -3.60 -10.31 10.23
CA PHE A 21 -3.31 -8.90 10.53
C PHE A 21 -1.82 -8.56 10.40
N GLN A 22 -0.92 -9.42 10.89
CA GLN A 22 0.52 -9.22 10.73
C GLN A 22 0.91 -9.13 9.25
N LYS A 23 0.42 -10.05 8.41
CA LYS A 23 0.71 -10.04 6.98
C LYS A 23 0.27 -8.73 6.32
N TYR A 24 -0.99 -8.34 6.51
CA TYR A 24 -1.53 -7.14 5.87
C TYR A 24 -0.92 -5.85 6.41
N PHE A 25 -0.59 -5.80 7.70
CA PHE A 25 0.13 -4.69 8.28
C PHE A 25 1.56 -4.56 7.69
N LEU A 26 2.29 -5.66 7.57
CA LEU A 26 3.61 -5.64 6.92
C LEU A 26 3.53 -5.23 5.44
N CYS A 27 2.50 -5.68 4.72
CA CYS A 27 2.24 -5.20 3.37
C CYS A 27 1.98 -3.68 3.35
N PHE A 28 1.13 -3.18 4.25
CA PHE A 28 0.84 -1.76 4.39
C PHE A 28 2.12 -0.94 4.59
N VAL A 29 2.95 -1.32 5.56
CA VAL A 29 4.20 -0.59 5.84
C VAL A 29 5.15 -0.66 4.66
N PHE A 30 5.37 -1.86 4.08
CA PHE A 30 6.25 -2.02 2.92
C PHE A 30 5.84 -1.10 1.76
N TYR A 31 4.54 -1.05 1.43
CA TYR A 31 4.06 -0.23 0.33
C TYR A 31 3.98 1.26 0.67
N SER A 32 3.83 1.62 1.93
CA SER A 32 3.95 3.00 2.37
C SER A 32 5.39 3.51 2.18
N VAL A 33 6.40 2.71 2.54
CA VAL A 33 7.82 3.03 2.31
C VAL A 33 8.15 3.01 0.82
N PHE A 34 7.67 2.01 0.08
CA PHE A 34 7.89 1.94 -1.37
C PHE A 34 7.30 3.17 -2.10
N GLY A 35 6.08 3.58 -1.71
CA GLY A 35 5.45 4.79 -2.23
C GLY A 35 6.25 6.06 -1.93
N TRP A 36 6.79 6.17 -0.70
CA TRP A 36 7.68 7.27 -0.34
C TRP A 36 8.94 7.29 -1.21
N CYS A 37 9.60 6.14 -1.39
CA CYS A 37 10.77 6.03 -2.28
C CYS A 37 10.42 6.43 -3.72
N TYR A 38 9.25 6.05 -4.21
CA TYR A 38 8.77 6.43 -5.54
C TYR A 38 8.56 7.95 -5.67
N GLU A 39 7.91 8.58 -4.70
CA GLU A 39 7.71 10.04 -4.69
C GLU A 39 9.03 10.80 -4.63
N VAL A 40 9.95 10.39 -3.74
CA VAL A 40 11.28 11.00 -3.65
C VAL A 40 12.06 10.83 -4.94
N PHE A 41 11.98 9.65 -5.58
CA PHE A 41 12.60 9.42 -6.88
C PHE A 41 12.04 10.37 -7.95
N LEU A 42 10.72 10.51 -8.03
CA LEU A 42 10.11 11.46 -8.97
C LEU A 42 10.57 12.90 -8.71
N GLU A 43 10.59 13.31 -7.46
CA GLU A 43 10.94 14.68 -7.07
C GLU A 43 12.40 15.01 -7.38
N VAL A 44 13.32 14.15 -6.95
CA VAL A 44 14.76 14.41 -7.03
C VAL A 44 15.31 14.13 -8.43
N VAL A 45 14.89 13.01 -9.05
CA VAL A 45 15.51 12.53 -10.30
C VAL A 45 14.74 13.03 -11.51
N VAL A 46 13.41 12.93 -11.50
CA VAL A 46 12.59 13.23 -12.68
C VAL A 46 12.31 14.74 -12.78
N TYR A 47 11.79 15.33 -11.70
CA TYR A 47 11.40 16.75 -11.69
C TYR A 47 12.54 17.69 -11.30
N ARG A 48 13.59 17.16 -10.64
CA ARG A 48 14.77 17.93 -10.19
C ARG A 48 14.41 19.12 -9.27
N TRP A 49 13.39 18.94 -8.44
CA TRP A 49 12.94 19.99 -7.48
C TRP A 49 13.75 20.01 -6.19
N GLY A 50 14.70 19.06 -6.01
CA GLY A 50 15.40 18.84 -4.76
C GLY A 50 14.70 17.80 -3.89
N PHE A 51 15.20 17.58 -2.69
CA PHE A 51 14.63 16.62 -1.74
C PHE A 51 13.67 17.33 -0.79
N SER A 52 12.44 16.80 -0.68
CA SER A 52 11.55 17.07 0.45
C SER A 52 11.01 15.76 1.03
N ASN A 53 10.70 15.76 2.33
CA ASN A 53 10.03 14.57 2.88
C ASN A 53 8.61 14.49 2.34
N ARG A 54 8.30 13.39 1.66
CA ARG A 54 6.98 13.15 1.08
C ARG A 54 6.10 12.41 2.09
N GLY A 55 4.83 12.78 2.11
CA GLY A 55 3.86 12.26 3.06
C GLY A 55 3.56 13.26 4.17
N VAL A 56 2.52 12.96 4.94
CA VAL A 56 2.06 13.82 6.05
C VAL A 56 2.74 13.50 7.39
N LEU A 57 3.43 12.37 7.47
CA LEU A 57 4.14 11.90 8.65
C LEU A 57 5.64 12.20 8.54
N PHE A 58 6.37 12.16 9.67
CA PHE A 58 7.81 12.49 9.71
C PHE A 58 8.69 11.37 9.14
N GLY A 59 8.27 10.11 9.28
CA GLY A 59 9.01 8.95 8.79
C GLY A 59 8.98 8.80 7.27
N PRO A 60 9.89 7.96 6.71
CA PRO A 60 10.03 7.72 5.26
C PRO A 60 8.93 6.79 4.74
N TYR A 61 7.69 7.21 4.84
CA TYR A 61 6.52 6.45 4.34
C TYR A 61 5.34 7.36 4.02
N CYS A 62 4.60 6.96 2.98
CA CYS A 62 3.35 7.60 2.54
C CYS A 62 2.18 6.64 2.79
N PRO A 63 1.41 6.77 3.87
CA PRO A 63 0.33 5.84 4.22
C PRO A 63 -0.73 5.65 3.13
N VAL A 64 -0.97 6.65 2.29
CA VAL A 64 -1.93 6.55 1.18
C VAL A 64 -1.58 5.42 0.21
N TYR A 65 -0.28 5.18 -0.06
CA TYR A 65 0.16 4.06 -0.89
C TYR A 65 -0.07 2.70 -0.20
N GLY A 66 0.15 2.65 1.11
CA GLY A 66 -0.16 1.45 1.91
C GLY A 66 -1.65 1.11 1.90
N VAL A 67 -2.53 2.11 2.06
CA VAL A 67 -3.99 1.94 1.97
C VAL A 67 -4.40 1.47 0.57
N GLY A 68 -3.89 2.13 -0.49
CA GLY A 68 -4.15 1.73 -1.87
C GLY A 68 -3.70 0.30 -2.17
N ALA A 69 -2.53 -0.09 -1.67
CA ALA A 69 -2.01 -1.45 -1.80
C ALA A 69 -2.88 -2.49 -1.08
N LEU A 70 -3.34 -2.21 0.15
CA LEU A 70 -4.27 -3.10 0.84
C LEU A 70 -5.57 -3.26 0.07
N LEU A 71 -6.09 -2.18 -0.49
CA LEU A 71 -7.29 -2.22 -1.32
C LEU A 71 -7.07 -3.12 -2.56
N PHE A 72 -5.94 -2.99 -3.25
CA PHE A 72 -5.59 -3.85 -4.39
C PHE A 72 -5.48 -5.33 -4.00
N LEU A 73 -4.88 -5.62 -2.83
CA LEU A 73 -4.78 -6.98 -2.31
C LEU A 73 -6.15 -7.59 -2.03
N LEU A 74 -7.02 -6.84 -1.37
CA LEU A 74 -8.34 -7.32 -0.94
C LEU A 74 -9.27 -7.50 -2.14
N LEU A 75 -9.27 -6.56 -3.09
CA LEU A 75 -10.18 -6.56 -4.23
C LEU A 75 -9.69 -7.43 -5.38
N PHE A 76 -8.39 -7.37 -5.71
CA PHE A 76 -7.90 -7.86 -6.99
C PHE A 76 -6.91 -9.02 -6.91
N TYR A 77 -6.08 -9.12 -5.87
CA TYR A 77 -5.01 -10.10 -5.85
C TYR A 77 -5.53 -11.55 -5.90
N ARG A 78 -6.65 -11.83 -5.25
CA ARG A 78 -7.29 -13.16 -5.28
C ARG A 78 -7.73 -13.57 -6.68
N LEU A 79 -7.99 -12.64 -7.59
CA LEU A 79 -8.40 -12.92 -8.96
C LEU A 79 -7.28 -13.55 -9.77
N ILE A 80 -6.01 -13.32 -9.41
CA ILE A 80 -4.83 -13.80 -10.14
C ILE A 80 -3.93 -14.73 -9.34
N GLN A 81 -4.04 -14.73 -8.01
CA GLN A 81 -3.20 -15.57 -7.15
C GLN A 81 -3.40 -17.06 -7.46
N GLY A 82 -2.30 -17.79 -7.65
CA GLY A 82 -2.33 -19.24 -7.93
C GLY A 82 -2.87 -19.63 -9.31
N LYS A 83 -3.25 -18.67 -10.16
CA LYS A 83 -3.76 -18.98 -11.51
C LYS A 83 -2.62 -19.11 -12.53
N PRO A 84 -2.81 -19.96 -13.56
CA PRO A 84 -1.86 -20.10 -14.65
C PRO A 84 -1.74 -18.79 -15.44
N TRP A 85 -0.56 -18.55 -16.06
CA TRP A 85 -0.21 -17.30 -16.75
C TRP A 85 -1.26 -16.83 -17.77
N LYS A 86 -1.76 -17.75 -18.61
CA LYS A 86 -2.79 -17.43 -19.62
C LYS A 86 -4.06 -16.84 -18.99
N ARG A 87 -4.53 -17.40 -17.88
CA ARG A 87 -5.70 -16.84 -17.15
C ARG A 87 -5.39 -15.51 -16.50
N ARG A 88 -4.17 -15.31 -16.00
CA ARG A 88 -3.76 -14.03 -15.42
C ARG A 88 -3.79 -12.90 -16.45
N LEU A 89 -3.38 -13.19 -17.71
CA LEU A 89 -3.41 -12.20 -18.80
C LEU A 89 -4.82 -11.72 -19.13
N LEU A 90 -5.83 -12.59 -19.05
CA LEU A 90 -7.23 -12.22 -19.31
C LEU A 90 -7.77 -11.19 -18.32
N TRP A 91 -7.19 -11.13 -17.12
CA TRP A 91 -7.58 -10.16 -16.09
C TRP A 91 -6.91 -8.79 -16.22
N LEU A 92 -5.91 -8.62 -17.09
CA LEU A 92 -5.15 -7.37 -17.22
C LEU A 92 -6.03 -6.13 -17.43
N PRO A 93 -6.98 -6.10 -18.40
CA PRO A 93 -7.78 -4.89 -18.61
C PRO A 93 -8.65 -4.54 -17.40
N LEU A 94 -9.29 -5.54 -16.79
CA LEU A 94 -10.13 -5.32 -15.61
C LEU A 94 -9.29 -4.85 -14.41
N LEU A 95 -8.13 -5.43 -14.20
CA LEU A 95 -7.23 -5.06 -13.12
C LEU A 95 -6.66 -3.65 -13.33
N PHE A 96 -6.32 -3.28 -14.56
CA PHE A 96 -5.87 -1.94 -14.89
C PHE A 96 -6.93 -0.90 -14.50
N VAL A 97 -8.16 -1.05 -15.01
CA VAL A 97 -9.26 -0.13 -14.71
C VAL A 97 -9.61 -0.15 -13.22
N GLY A 98 -9.67 -1.34 -12.62
CA GLY A 98 -9.95 -1.49 -11.19
C GLY A 98 -8.92 -0.80 -10.30
N CYS A 99 -7.63 -0.98 -10.58
CA CYS A 99 -6.55 -0.30 -9.85
C CYS A 99 -6.58 1.22 -10.08
N MET A 100 -6.80 1.65 -11.32
CA MET A 100 -6.93 3.06 -11.66
C MET A 100 -8.05 3.74 -10.86
N VAL A 101 -9.25 3.17 -10.91
CA VAL A 101 -10.43 3.76 -10.23
C VAL A 101 -10.27 3.71 -8.72
N SER A 102 -9.88 2.57 -8.15
CA SER A 102 -9.77 2.44 -6.69
C SER A 102 -8.67 3.32 -6.11
N ALA A 103 -7.51 3.45 -6.77
CA ALA A 103 -6.46 4.36 -6.32
C ALA A 103 -6.88 5.82 -6.42
N THR A 104 -7.56 6.20 -7.50
CA THR A 104 -8.10 7.57 -7.66
C THR A 104 -9.11 7.92 -6.58
N LEU A 105 -9.96 6.97 -6.17
CA LEU A 105 -10.90 7.18 -5.06
C LEU A 105 -10.17 7.32 -3.70
N VAL A 106 -9.14 6.52 -3.47
CA VAL A 106 -8.29 6.65 -2.26
C VAL A 106 -7.59 8.00 -2.24
N GLU A 107 -7.01 8.43 -3.36
CA GLU A 107 -6.35 9.73 -3.49
C GLU A 107 -7.32 10.89 -3.23
N LEU A 108 -8.52 10.82 -3.81
CA LEU A 108 -9.56 11.81 -3.57
C LEU A 108 -9.95 11.89 -2.09
N GLY A 109 -10.23 10.74 -1.46
CA GLY A 109 -10.53 10.65 -0.04
C GLY A 109 -9.38 11.17 0.84
N ALA A 110 -8.15 10.79 0.51
CA ALA A 110 -6.95 11.26 1.22
C ALA A 110 -6.78 12.78 1.11
N SER A 111 -7.09 13.38 -0.06
CA SER A 111 -7.00 14.84 -0.23
C SER A 111 -7.95 15.61 0.69
N TYR A 112 -9.18 15.13 0.84
CA TYR A 112 -10.14 15.75 1.76
C TYR A 112 -9.74 15.54 3.23
N LEU A 113 -9.22 14.36 3.56
CA LEU A 113 -8.74 14.07 4.90
C LEU A 113 -7.54 14.96 5.27
N CYS A 114 -6.55 15.09 4.38
CA CYS A 114 -5.40 15.96 4.59
C CYS A 114 -5.85 17.42 4.78
N GLU A 115 -6.74 17.91 3.93
CA GLU A 115 -7.26 19.29 4.05
C GLU A 115 -7.97 19.51 5.39
N ALA A 116 -8.79 18.54 5.84
CA ALA A 116 -9.48 18.65 7.13
C ALA A 116 -8.52 18.66 8.33
N LEU A 117 -7.36 17.97 8.23
CA LEU A 117 -6.38 17.87 9.31
C LEU A 117 -5.31 18.98 9.28
N THR A 118 -4.88 19.41 8.08
CA THR A 118 -3.72 20.28 7.91
C THR A 118 -4.03 21.58 7.14
N GLY A 119 -5.28 21.79 6.73
CA GLY A 119 -5.71 22.94 5.93
C GLY A 119 -5.33 22.85 4.44
N SER A 120 -4.64 21.79 4.00
CA SER A 120 -4.23 21.63 2.60
C SER A 120 -3.98 20.14 2.26
N TRP A 121 -3.72 19.85 0.98
CA TRP A 121 -3.29 18.52 0.55
C TRP A 121 -1.97 18.59 -0.25
N PRO A 122 -1.09 17.57 -0.20
CA PRO A 122 0.30 17.66 -0.70
C PRO A 122 0.44 17.80 -2.22
N TRP A 123 -0.55 17.36 -3.03
CA TRP A 123 -0.45 17.32 -4.50
C TRP A 123 -1.29 18.39 -5.21
N GLN A 124 -1.27 19.62 -4.71
CA GLN A 124 -2.00 20.76 -5.32
C GLN A 124 -1.57 21.06 -6.77
N THR A 125 -0.42 20.57 -7.21
CA THR A 125 0.07 20.71 -8.59
C THR A 125 -0.85 20.08 -9.63
N TYR A 126 -1.84 19.29 -9.24
CA TYR A 126 -2.81 18.70 -10.15
C TYR A 126 -3.70 19.70 -10.89
N VAL A 127 -3.81 20.92 -10.40
CA VAL A 127 -4.46 22.05 -11.13
C VAL A 127 -3.81 22.30 -12.50
N ASN A 128 -2.54 21.95 -12.68
CA ASN A 128 -1.80 22.13 -13.93
C ASN A 128 -2.08 21.04 -14.98
N TYR A 129 -2.78 19.96 -14.63
CA TYR A 129 -3.14 18.93 -15.57
C TYR A 129 -4.40 19.32 -16.36
N ARG A 130 -4.43 18.99 -17.66
CA ARG A 130 -5.57 19.33 -18.54
C ARG A 130 -6.89 18.72 -18.06
N TYR A 131 -6.85 17.49 -17.53
CA TYR A 131 -8.02 16.75 -17.04
C TYR A 131 -7.84 16.49 -15.56
N HIS A 132 -8.40 17.36 -14.74
CA HIS A 132 -8.37 17.24 -13.28
C HIS A 132 -9.76 17.52 -12.69
N PHE A 133 -10.01 17.03 -11.49
CA PHE A 133 -11.17 17.35 -10.69
C PHE A 133 -10.74 18.08 -9.43
N GLN A 134 -11.07 19.35 -9.32
CA GLN A 134 -10.74 20.25 -8.21
C GLN A 134 -9.24 20.31 -7.83
N GLY A 135 -8.32 19.97 -8.74
CA GLY A 135 -6.90 19.84 -8.42
C GLY A 135 -6.55 18.70 -7.45
N ARG A 136 -7.51 17.82 -7.14
CA ARG A 136 -7.36 16.72 -6.16
C ARG A 136 -7.02 15.39 -6.81
N ILE A 137 -7.59 15.14 -7.98
CA ILE A 137 -7.32 13.97 -8.83
C ILE A 137 -7.16 14.42 -10.27
N ALA A 138 -6.39 13.68 -11.05
CA ALA A 138 -6.19 13.97 -12.47
C ALA A 138 -6.03 12.68 -13.28
N LEU A 139 -6.45 12.70 -14.56
CA LEU A 139 -6.46 11.53 -15.43
C LEU A 139 -5.05 10.92 -15.61
N SER A 140 -4.02 11.74 -15.81
CA SER A 140 -2.65 11.25 -16.03
C SER A 140 -2.08 10.53 -14.79
N PRO A 141 -2.17 11.04 -13.55
CA PRO A 141 -1.87 10.27 -12.34
C PRO A 141 -2.70 9.00 -12.21
N SER A 142 -4.00 9.06 -12.48
CA SER A 142 -4.90 7.89 -12.39
C SER A 142 -4.45 6.75 -13.33
N ILE A 143 -4.06 7.06 -14.56
CA ILE A 143 -3.50 6.06 -15.50
C ILE A 143 -2.20 5.46 -14.94
N ARG A 144 -1.33 6.29 -14.36
CA ARG A 144 -0.10 5.80 -13.71
C ARG A 144 -0.40 4.87 -12.54
N PHE A 145 -1.43 5.13 -11.75
CA PHE A 145 -1.89 4.22 -10.71
C PHE A 145 -2.40 2.89 -11.26
N GLY A 146 -3.11 2.90 -12.40
CA GLY A 146 -3.51 1.67 -13.08
C GLY A 146 -2.31 0.82 -13.50
N LEU A 147 -1.31 1.42 -14.13
CA LEU A 147 -0.08 0.74 -14.53
C LEU A 147 0.75 0.29 -13.32
N GLY A 148 0.91 1.16 -12.32
CA GLY A 148 1.57 0.84 -11.06
C GLY A 148 0.87 -0.31 -10.32
N GLY A 149 -0.47 -0.34 -10.34
CA GLY A 149 -1.27 -1.42 -9.76
C GLY A 149 -1.05 -2.77 -10.44
N LEU A 150 -0.90 -2.80 -11.76
CA LEU A 150 -0.51 -4.02 -12.47
C LEU A 150 0.89 -4.49 -12.07
N PHE A 151 1.87 -3.58 -12.05
CA PHE A 151 3.22 -3.89 -11.59
C PHE A 151 3.22 -4.41 -10.15
N PHE A 152 2.46 -3.76 -9.28
CA PHE A 152 2.25 -4.18 -7.90
C PHE A 152 1.69 -5.61 -7.84
N LEU A 153 0.58 -5.90 -8.51
CA LEU A 153 -0.12 -7.18 -8.41
C LEU A 153 0.66 -8.35 -9.04
N TYR A 154 1.38 -8.09 -10.14
CA TYR A 154 2.04 -9.15 -10.90
C TYR A 154 3.51 -9.36 -10.53
N VAL A 155 4.16 -8.34 -9.98
CA VAL A 155 5.60 -8.38 -9.66
C VAL A 155 5.87 -8.19 -8.18
N LEU A 156 5.52 -7.03 -7.62
CA LEU A 156 5.93 -6.68 -6.24
C LEU A 156 5.27 -7.58 -5.20
N GLN A 157 3.97 -7.80 -5.30
CA GLN A 157 3.27 -8.60 -4.30
C GLN A 157 3.73 -10.08 -4.27
N PRO A 158 3.92 -10.79 -5.39
CA PRO A 158 4.50 -12.12 -5.36
C PRO A 158 5.91 -12.18 -4.77
N LEU A 159 6.74 -11.15 -4.99
CA LEU A 159 8.07 -11.05 -4.40
C LEU A 159 8.00 -10.82 -2.89
N LEU A 160 7.14 -9.91 -2.45
CA LEU A 160 6.91 -9.65 -1.03
C LEU A 160 6.36 -10.88 -0.31
N ASP A 161 5.40 -11.59 -0.92
CA ASP A 161 4.86 -12.84 -0.37
C ASP A 161 5.96 -13.89 -0.16
N ARG A 162 6.90 -14.03 -1.12
CA ARG A 162 8.06 -14.93 -0.99
C ARG A 162 8.99 -14.47 0.15
N GLY A 163 9.30 -13.18 0.23
CA GLY A 163 10.12 -12.62 1.31
C GLY A 163 9.50 -12.83 2.68
N LEU A 164 8.22 -12.56 2.83
CA LEU A 164 7.50 -12.81 4.07
C LEU A 164 7.40 -14.30 4.43
N ALA A 165 7.29 -15.19 3.43
CA ALA A 165 7.26 -16.63 3.65
C ALA A 165 8.62 -17.16 4.15
N ALA A 166 9.74 -16.54 3.76
CA ALA A 166 11.08 -16.88 4.22
C ALA A 166 11.33 -16.53 5.71
N LEU A 167 10.54 -15.60 6.27
CA LEU A 167 10.65 -15.24 7.68
C LEU A 167 9.90 -16.23 8.58
N SER A 168 10.50 -16.58 9.72
CA SER A 168 9.78 -17.35 10.73
C SER A 168 8.55 -16.59 11.27
N PRO A 169 7.51 -17.28 11.76
CA PRO A 169 6.35 -16.60 12.34
C PRO A 169 6.69 -15.65 13.49
N ARG A 170 7.70 -16.01 14.30
CA ARG A 170 8.21 -15.16 15.38
C ARG A 170 8.90 -13.90 14.85
N ALA A 171 9.71 -14.02 13.80
CA ALA A 171 10.40 -12.88 13.17
C ALA A 171 9.39 -11.91 12.54
N ARG A 172 8.37 -12.42 11.84
CA ARG A 172 7.26 -11.60 11.30
C ARG A 172 6.52 -10.85 12.39
N GLY A 173 6.20 -11.52 13.50
CA GLY A 173 5.53 -10.90 14.64
C GLY A 173 6.36 -9.79 15.29
N ARG A 174 7.66 -10.02 15.51
CA ARG A 174 8.58 -9.00 16.08
C ARG A 174 8.73 -7.81 15.14
N LEU A 175 8.89 -8.05 13.83
CA LEU A 175 8.98 -7.00 12.84
C LEU A 175 7.70 -6.16 12.79
N ALA A 176 6.53 -6.81 12.76
CA ALA A 176 5.26 -6.11 12.77
C ALA A 176 5.07 -5.26 14.05
N ALA A 177 5.43 -5.80 15.21
CA ALA A 177 5.34 -5.06 16.48
C ALA A 177 6.28 -3.84 16.50
N LEU A 178 7.54 -4.01 16.08
CA LEU A 178 8.51 -2.92 16.00
C LEU A 178 8.01 -1.80 15.09
N LEU A 179 7.57 -2.14 13.89
CA LEU A 179 7.07 -1.15 12.93
C LEU A 179 5.78 -0.48 13.40
N ALA A 180 4.89 -1.21 14.10
CA ALA A 180 3.69 -0.64 14.68
C ALA A 180 4.02 0.39 15.78
N VAL A 181 5.01 0.12 16.62
CA VAL A 181 5.47 1.05 17.65
C VAL A 181 6.07 2.30 17.00
N LEU A 182 6.98 2.13 16.03
CA LEU A 182 7.62 3.27 15.34
C LEU A 182 6.59 4.17 14.64
N MET A 183 5.67 3.58 13.87
CA MET A 183 4.62 4.36 13.20
C MET A 183 3.62 4.96 14.19
N GLY A 184 3.34 4.28 15.30
CA GLY A 184 2.49 4.80 16.36
C GLY A 184 3.09 6.02 17.04
N ILE A 185 4.38 5.99 17.35
CA ILE A 185 5.12 7.14 17.90
C ILE A 185 5.05 8.33 16.93
N ASP A 186 5.36 8.09 15.65
CA ASP A 186 5.34 9.14 14.63
C ASP A 186 3.93 9.75 14.46
N LEU A 187 2.90 8.91 14.45
CA LEU A 187 1.51 9.39 14.40
C LEU A 187 1.16 10.27 15.61
N VAL A 188 1.60 9.88 16.81
CA VAL A 188 1.36 10.69 18.02
C VAL A 188 2.06 12.05 17.91
N PHE A 189 3.32 12.09 17.48
CA PHE A 189 4.04 13.35 17.27
C PHE A 189 3.36 14.23 16.21
N PHE A 190 2.91 13.63 15.10
CA PHE A 190 2.17 14.36 14.07
C PHE A 190 0.88 14.99 14.64
N LEU A 191 0.08 14.18 15.36
CA LEU A 191 -1.19 14.67 15.93
C LEU A 191 -0.95 15.78 16.96
N VAL A 192 0.02 15.61 17.88
CA VAL A 192 0.36 16.65 18.86
C VAL A 192 0.82 17.93 18.14
N GLY A 193 1.70 17.84 17.15
CA GLY A 193 2.18 19.00 16.41
C GLY A 193 1.12 19.69 15.53
N THR A 194 0.05 18.97 15.15
CA THR A 194 -1.04 19.53 14.34
C THR A 194 -2.10 20.25 15.17
N PHE A 195 -2.30 19.82 16.42
CA PHE A 195 -3.34 20.37 17.32
C PHE A 195 -2.77 21.22 18.47
N SER A 196 -1.46 21.48 18.50
CA SER A 196 -0.78 22.45 19.37
C SER A 196 -0.61 23.77 18.67
#